data_83f736f0ab1dc1392444a6ba12c9e5b2
#
_entry.id   83f736f0ab1dc1392444a6ba12c9e5b2
#
_cell.length_a   1.000
_cell.length_b   1.000
_cell.length_c   1.000
_cell.angle_alpha   90.00
_cell.angle_beta   90.00
_cell.angle_gamma   90.00
#
_symmetry.space_group_name_H-M   'P 1'
#
loop_
_entity.id
_entity.type
_entity.pdbx_description
1 polymer ?
#
loop_
_entity_poly.entity_id
_entity_poly.type
_entity_poly.pdbx_seq_one_letter_code
_entity_poly.pdbx_strand_id
1 'polypeptide(L)'
;GLILEIFGQRARTKEGGLQVELARLSYERSRLVRTWTHLERQRGGGGVMSGPGETQIETDRRIIDDKMVKLRRALDEVRRTRNLHRSKRQEVPIPVIALVGYTNTGKSTLFNRLTGADVLAQDMPFATLDPTVRALELPRGTKVLLSDTVGFITDLPTELIAAFRATLEEVREADLLIHVIDASDSDRDGRIGDDESVLNEIEAGPEHDQRMIE
;
A
#
# COMPACT_ATOMS: atom_id res chain seq x y z
N GLY A 1 -0.44 14.55 3.10
CA GLY A 1 -0.22 14.90 4.41
C GLY A 1 -0.27 13.81 5.47
N LEU A 2 -1.31 13.85 6.29
CA LEU A 2 -1.43 13.04 7.52
C LEU A 2 -1.25 11.53 7.30
N ILE A 3 -1.84 10.98 6.25
CA ILE A 3 -1.73 9.54 5.91
C ILE A 3 -0.27 9.13 5.70
N LEU A 4 0.51 9.92 4.95
CA LEU A 4 1.92 9.64 4.70
C LEU A 4 2.79 9.72 5.96
N GLU A 5 2.40 10.54 6.94
CA GLU A 5 3.08 10.60 8.24
C GLU A 5 2.79 9.35 9.06
N ILE A 6 1.53 8.91 9.11
CA ILE A 6 1.13 7.67 9.76
C ILE A 6 1.91 6.49 9.16
N PHE A 7 1.96 6.40 7.84
CA PHE A 7 2.70 5.35 7.14
C PHE A 7 4.21 5.41 7.41
N GLY A 8 4.80 6.60 7.45
CA GLY A 8 6.22 6.77 7.81
C GLY A 8 6.56 6.23 9.19
N GLN A 9 5.64 6.35 10.16
CA GLN A 9 5.81 5.80 11.50
C GLN A 9 5.57 4.27 11.55
N ARG A 10 4.82 3.71 10.59
CA ARG A 10 4.45 2.29 10.54
C ARG A 10 5.38 1.45 9.69
N ALA A 11 6.09 2.04 8.74
CA ALA A 11 7.05 1.35 7.90
C ALA A 11 8.21 0.81 8.74
N ARG A 12 8.21 -0.50 8.96
CA ARG A 12 9.26 -1.21 9.72
C ARG A 12 10.27 -1.89 8.80
N THR A 13 9.85 -2.21 7.57
CA THR A 13 10.71 -2.82 6.58
C THR A 13 11.41 -1.77 5.73
N LYS A 14 12.57 -2.15 5.16
CA LYS A 14 13.28 -1.31 4.19
C LYS A 14 12.39 -0.99 2.98
N GLU A 15 11.59 -1.96 2.56
CA GLU A 15 10.67 -1.81 1.43
C GLU A 15 9.57 -0.79 1.75
N GLY A 16 8.87 -0.95 2.88
CA GLY A 16 7.84 -0.01 3.33
C GLY A 16 8.38 1.41 3.48
N GLY A 17 9.56 1.59 4.07
CA GLY A 17 10.22 2.90 4.19
C GLY A 17 10.48 3.57 2.84
N LEU A 18 11.02 2.82 1.88
CA LEU A 18 11.29 3.32 0.52
C LEU A 18 9.99 3.67 -0.23
N GLN A 19 8.92 2.90 -0.02
CA GLN A 19 7.61 3.16 -0.63
C GLN A 19 6.98 4.45 -0.09
N VAL A 20 6.99 4.63 1.22
CA VAL A 20 6.47 5.85 1.86
C VAL A 20 7.25 7.08 1.40
N GLU A 21 8.58 6.99 1.32
CA GLU A 21 9.40 8.09 0.83
C GLU A 21 9.12 8.41 -0.64
N LEU A 22 8.93 7.40 -1.48
CA LEU A 22 8.56 7.59 -2.88
C LEU A 22 7.18 8.28 -3.01
N ALA A 23 6.19 7.86 -2.22
CA ALA A 23 4.87 8.49 -2.19
C ALA A 23 4.94 9.95 -1.71
N ARG A 24 5.78 10.22 -0.69
CA ARG A 24 6.01 11.58 -0.18
C ARG A 24 6.59 12.51 -1.25
N LEU A 25 7.62 12.06 -1.95
CA LEU A 25 8.23 12.83 -3.06
C LEU A 25 7.26 13.02 -4.23
N SER A 26 6.45 12.02 -4.55
CA SER A 26 5.39 12.12 -5.56
C SER A 26 4.37 13.19 -5.21
N TYR A 27 3.93 13.23 -3.96
CA TYR A 27 3.03 14.24 -3.44
C TYR A 27 3.65 15.65 -3.45
N GLU A 28 4.91 15.79 -3.01
CA GLU A 28 5.65 17.06 -3.05
C GLU A 28 5.78 17.58 -4.49
N ARG A 29 6.12 16.70 -5.43
CA ARG A 29 6.19 17.02 -6.85
C ARG A 29 4.86 17.54 -7.39
N SER A 30 3.76 16.88 -7.07
CA SER A 30 2.41 17.30 -7.50
C SER A 30 2.02 18.67 -6.94
N ARG A 31 2.43 18.97 -5.71
CA ARG A 31 2.20 20.29 -5.08
C ARG A 31 3.01 21.38 -5.76
N LEU A 32 4.26 21.16 -6.08
CA LEU A 32 5.09 22.13 -6.81
C LEU A 32 4.45 22.52 -8.12
N VAL A 33 3.94 21.56 -8.90
CA VAL A 33 3.25 21.80 -10.17
C VAL A 33 1.98 22.66 -9.95
N ARG A 34 1.16 22.34 -8.95
CA ARG A 34 -0.09 23.08 -8.67
C ARG A 34 0.18 24.53 -8.21
N THR A 35 1.17 24.73 -7.36
CA THR A 35 1.53 26.08 -6.89
C THR A 35 1.98 26.96 -8.04
N TRP A 36 2.70 26.39 -9.00
CA TRP A 36 3.17 27.10 -10.19
C TRP A 36 2.01 27.51 -11.12
N THR A 37 1.12 26.59 -11.47
CA THR A 37 -0.04 26.92 -12.31
C THR A 37 -0.95 27.98 -11.71
N HIS A 38 -0.99 28.08 -10.37
CA HIS A 38 -1.72 29.15 -9.68
C HIS A 38 -1.02 30.49 -9.77
N LEU A 39 0.32 30.52 -9.65
CA LEU A 39 1.12 31.73 -9.75
C LEU A 39 1.17 32.28 -11.19
N GLU A 40 1.21 31.45 -12.22
CA GLU A 40 1.10 31.88 -13.61
C GLU A 40 -0.24 32.52 -13.93
N ARG A 41 -1.35 31.97 -13.41
CA ARG A 41 -2.68 32.54 -13.59
C ARG A 41 -2.87 33.89 -12.88
N GLN A 42 -2.19 34.12 -11.76
CA GLN A 42 -2.24 35.41 -11.04
C GLN A 42 -1.36 36.48 -11.66
N ARG A 43 -0.36 36.12 -12.45
CA ARG A 43 0.51 37.05 -13.20
C ARG A 43 -0.03 37.40 -14.58
N GLY A 44 -1.33 37.60 -14.74
CA GLY A 44 -2.03 37.98 -15.97
C GLY A 44 -1.17 38.74 -16.98
N GLY A 45 -0.92 38.09 -18.12
CA GLY A 45 -0.55 38.62 -19.43
C GLY A 45 0.46 39.76 -19.46
N GLY A 46 1.71 39.47 -19.71
CA GLY A 46 2.65 40.52 -20.09
C GLY A 46 4.12 40.12 -19.89
N GLY A 47 4.78 39.72 -20.98
CA GLY A 47 6.23 39.81 -21.11
C GLY A 47 7.04 38.63 -20.60
N VAL A 48 7.66 37.96 -21.53
CA VAL A 48 8.75 37.02 -21.38
C VAL A 48 9.84 37.62 -20.50
N MET A 49 9.87 37.24 -19.23
CA MET A 49 11.07 37.32 -18.40
C MET A 49 11.09 36.05 -17.55
N SER A 50 11.89 35.09 -17.97
CA SER A 50 12.36 33.98 -17.13
C SER A 50 13.03 34.56 -15.89
N GLY A 51 12.28 34.72 -14.81
CA GLY A 51 12.82 35.20 -13.54
C GLY A 51 13.59 34.10 -12.82
N PRO A 52 14.49 34.43 -11.87
CA PRO A 52 15.28 33.47 -11.11
C PRO A 52 14.45 32.41 -10.35
N GLY A 53 13.13 32.65 -10.14
CA GLY A 53 12.23 31.69 -9.54
C GLY A 53 11.85 30.51 -10.42
N GLU A 54 11.85 30.68 -11.73
CA GLU A 54 11.54 29.61 -12.71
C GLU A 54 12.66 28.56 -12.75
N THR A 55 13.90 28.99 -12.77
CA THR A 55 15.08 28.14 -12.69
C THR A 55 15.19 27.38 -11.36
N GLN A 56 14.74 27.98 -10.28
CA GLN A 56 14.78 27.32 -8.96
C GLN A 56 13.76 26.18 -8.87
N ILE A 57 12.55 26.37 -9.38
CA ILE A 57 11.50 25.34 -9.38
C ILE A 57 11.88 24.18 -10.32
N GLU A 58 12.45 24.46 -11.49
CA GLU A 58 12.97 23.43 -12.38
C GLU A 58 14.09 22.63 -11.72
N THR A 59 14.96 23.30 -10.98
CA THR A 59 16.03 22.65 -10.21
C THR A 59 15.46 21.77 -9.10
N ASP A 60 14.51 22.29 -8.32
CA ASP A 60 13.86 21.52 -7.25
C ASP A 60 13.11 20.31 -7.80
N ARG A 61 12.39 20.47 -8.92
CA ARG A 61 11.72 19.37 -9.60
C ARG A 61 12.70 18.30 -10.06
N ARG A 62 13.83 18.69 -10.65
CA ARG A 62 14.87 17.77 -11.08
C ARG A 62 15.49 17.01 -9.92
N ILE A 63 15.72 17.68 -8.78
CA ILE A 63 16.22 17.05 -7.57
C ILE A 63 15.23 15.99 -7.05
N ILE A 64 13.94 16.30 -7.07
CA ILE A 64 12.88 15.35 -6.68
C ILE A 64 12.84 14.17 -7.64
N ASP A 65 12.85 14.41 -8.96
CA ASP A 65 12.83 13.37 -9.98
C ASP A 65 14.07 12.45 -9.87
N ASP A 66 15.25 12.98 -9.64
CA ASP A 66 16.47 12.20 -9.41
C ASP A 66 16.39 11.33 -8.14
N LYS A 67 15.83 11.86 -7.06
CA LYS A 67 15.57 11.08 -5.83
C LYS A 67 14.58 9.96 -6.08
N MET A 68 13.48 10.24 -6.78
CA MET A 68 12.47 9.24 -7.12
C MET A 68 13.05 8.10 -7.98
N VAL A 69 13.94 8.42 -8.93
CA VAL A 69 14.64 7.40 -9.74
C VAL A 69 15.52 6.51 -8.86
N LYS A 70 16.26 7.08 -7.92
CA LYS A 70 17.10 6.30 -6.98
C LYS A 70 16.26 5.39 -6.08
N LEU A 71 15.13 5.90 -5.56
CA LEU A 71 14.21 5.12 -4.72
C LEU A 71 13.58 3.97 -5.49
N ARG A 72 13.15 4.18 -6.74
CA ARG A 72 12.62 3.11 -7.60
C ARG A 72 13.64 2.01 -7.83
N ARG A 73 14.89 2.36 -8.12
CA ARG A 73 15.97 1.37 -8.27
C ARG A 73 16.21 0.56 -6.99
N ALA A 74 16.20 1.24 -5.83
CA ALA A 74 16.35 0.57 -4.54
C ALA A 74 15.17 -0.37 -4.24
N LEU A 75 13.95 0.02 -4.60
CA LEU A 75 12.76 -0.83 -4.50
C LEU A 75 12.86 -2.05 -5.41
N ASP A 76 13.30 -1.89 -6.65
CA ASP A 76 13.48 -2.99 -7.60
C ASP A 76 14.50 -4.01 -7.10
N GLU A 77 15.57 -3.55 -6.44
CA GLU A 77 16.56 -4.44 -5.82
C GLU A 77 15.98 -5.25 -4.66
N VAL A 78 15.23 -4.59 -3.77
CA VAL A 78 14.54 -5.26 -2.65
C VAL A 78 13.54 -6.28 -3.17
N ARG A 79 12.76 -5.95 -4.21
CA ARG A 79 11.82 -6.86 -4.86
C ARG A 79 12.50 -8.08 -5.48
N ARG A 80 13.61 -7.90 -6.19
CA ARG A 80 14.40 -9.02 -6.74
C ARG A 80 14.84 -9.97 -5.65
N THR A 81 15.33 -9.45 -4.53
CA THR A 81 15.76 -10.26 -3.39
C THR A 81 14.59 -11.02 -2.79
N ARG A 82 13.43 -10.37 -2.64
CA ARG A 82 12.20 -11.00 -2.14
C ARG A 82 11.73 -12.11 -3.07
N ASN A 83 11.70 -11.88 -4.37
CA ASN A 83 11.30 -12.88 -5.37
C ASN A 83 12.24 -14.10 -5.38
N LEU A 84 13.56 -13.92 -5.18
CA LEU A 84 14.51 -15.02 -5.04
C LEU A 84 14.23 -15.84 -3.77
N HIS A 85 13.86 -15.21 -2.67
CA HIS A 85 13.46 -15.95 -1.46
C HIS A 85 12.11 -16.64 -1.61
N ARG A 86 11.24 -16.11 -2.45
CA ARG A 86 9.92 -16.65 -2.74
C ARG A 86 9.97 -17.86 -3.68
N SER A 87 10.75 -17.79 -4.76
CA SER A 87 10.91 -18.92 -5.69
C SER A 87 11.41 -20.19 -4.98
N LYS A 88 12.24 -20.04 -3.94
CA LYS A 88 12.65 -21.17 -3.09
C LYS A 88 11.51 -21.73 -2.21
N ARG A 89 10.46 -20.95 -1.93
CA ARG A 89 9.26 -21.41 -1.19
C ARG A 89 8.24 -22.10 -2.10
N GLN A 90 8.26 -21.83 -3.40
CA GLN A 90 7.38 -22.46 -4.40
C GLN A 90 7.73 -23.94 -4.66
N GLU A 91 8.90 -24.42 -4.21
CA GLU A 91 9.24 -25.84 -4.28
C GLU A 91 8.35 -26.73 -3.36
N VAL A 92 7.69 -26.13 -2.36
CA VAL A 92 6.64 -26.79 -1.57
C VAL A 92 5.40 -25.89 -1.65
N PRO A 93 4.36 -26.26 -2.40
CA PRO A 93 3.17 -25.42 -2.59
C PRO A 93 2.36 -25.37 -1.30
N ILE A 94 2.69 -24.44 -0.40
CA ILE A 94 1.90 -24.15 0.79
C ILE A 94 0.93 -23.03 0.38
N PRO A 95 -0.40 -23.27 0.45
CA PRO A 95 -1.38 -22.24 0.11
C PRO A 95 -1.22 -20.97 0.93
N VAL A 96 -1.36 -19.83 0.28
CA VAL A 96 -1.30 -18.49 0.89
C VAL A 96 -2.70 -17.93 1.03
N ILE A 97 -3.04 -17.53 2.25
CA ILE A 97 -4.31 -16.88 2.57
C ILE A 97 -4.01 -15.45 2.99
N ALA A 98 -4.65 -14.45 2.37
CA ALA A 98 -4.48 -13.06 2.75
C ALA A 98 -5.76 -12.50 3.40
N LEU A 99 -5.59 -11.78 4.51
CA LEU A 99 -6.67 -11.02 5.15
C LEU A 99 -6.78 -9.67 4.45
N VAL A 100 -7.94 -9.37 3.89
CA VAL A 100 -8.25 -8.10 3.23
C VAL A 100 -9.44 -7.42 3.89
N GLY A 101 -9.65 -6.15 3.63
CA GLY A 101 -10.78 -5.39 4.13
C GLY A 101 -10.39 -4.00 4.62
N TYR A 102 -11.38 -3.22 4.96
CA TYR A 102 -11.23 -1.83 5.34
C TYR A 102 -10.30 -1.66 6.57
N THR A 103 -9.73 -0.48 6.73
CA THR A 103 -8.91 -0.20 7.91
C THR A 103 -9.74 -0.34 9.17
N ASN A 104 -9.12 -0.86 10.25
CA ASN A 104 -9.74 -1.05 11.57
C ASN A 104 -10.88 -2.10 11.65
N THR A 105 -11.04 -2.99 10.68
CA THR A 105 -12.04 -4.10 10.72
C THR A 105 -11.59 -5.29 11.58
N GLY A 106 -10.43 -5.22 12.22
CA GLY A 106 -9.94 -6.29 13.09
C GLY A 106 -9.07 -7.35 12.42
N LYS A 107 -8.56 -7.13 11.21
CA LYS A 107 -7.66 -8.07 10.48
C LYS A 107 -6.48 -8.52 11.33
N SER A 108 -5.71 -7.58 11.87
CA SER A 108 -4.52 -7.89 12.69
C SER A 108 -4.90 -8.55 14.02
N THR A 109 -6.07 -8.25 14.57
CA THR A 109 -6.61 -8.93 15.76
C THR A 109 -6.92 -10.40 15.45
N LEU A 110 -7.60 -10.64 14.31
CA LEU A 110 -7.90 -11.99 13.84
C LEU A 110 -6.61 -12.76 13.55
N PHE A 111 -5.67 -12.13 12.86
CA PHE A 111 -4.35 -12.69 12.55
C PHE A 111 -3.61 -13.13 13.82
N ASN A 112 -3.52 -12.26 14.83
CA ASN A 112 -2.85 -12.56 16.11
C ASN A 112 -3.52 -13.73 16.81
N ARG A 113 -4.85 -13.76 16.81
CA ARG A 113 -5.63 -14.82 17.46
C ARG A 113 -5.43 -16.19 16.81
N LEU A 114 -5.34 -16.23 15.49
CA LEU A 114 -5.15 -17.46 14.72
C LEU A 114 -3.71 -17.98 14.76
N THR A 115 -2.73 -17.08 14.72
CA THR A 115 -1.32 -17.45 14.57
C THR A 115 -0.53 -17.43 15.88
N GLY A 116 -1.09 -16.89 16.97
CA GLY A 116 -0.37 -16.62 18.20
C GLY A 116 0.73 -15.54 18.06
N ALA A 117 0.68 -14.74 16.99
CA ALA A 117 1.60 -13.62 16.79
C ALA A 117 1.22 -12.43 17.68
N ASP A 118 2.14 -11.48 17.83
CA ASP A 118 1.94 -10.21 18.53
C ASP A 118 2.20 -9.04 17.56
N VAL A 119 1.41 -9.00 16.48
CA VAL A 119 1.41 -7.87 15.55
C VAL A 119 0.61 -6.74 16.16
N LEU A 120 1.04 -5.49 15.93
CA LEU A 120 0.35 -4.31 16.43
C LEU A 120 -1.11 -4.28 15.94
N ALA A 121 -2.01 -4.59 16.83
CA ALA A 121 -3.45 -4.50 16.63
C ALA A 121 -4.00 -3.43 17.58
N GLN A 122 -4.23 -2.23 17.06
CA GLN A 122 -4.75 -1.10 17.83
C GLN A 122 -5.96 -0.52 17.10
N ASP A 123 -6.85 0.11 17.86
CA ASP A 123 -8.01 0.83 17.33
C ASP A 123 -7.55 2.14 16.68
N MET A 124 -6.93 2.00 15.51
CA MET A 124 -6.43 3.12 14.72
C MET A 124 -6.31 2.74 13.24
N PRO A 125 -6.47 3.72 12.34
CA PRO A 125 -6.26 3.51 10.91
C PRO A 125 -4.83 3.05 10.62
N PHE A 126 -4.70 2.07 9.72
CA PHE A 126 -3.40 1.56 9.24
C PHE A 126 -2.47 1.06 10.35
N ALA A 127 -2.99 0.23 11.25
CA ALA A 127 -2.17 -0.43 12.27
C ALA A 127 -1.06 -1.27 11.62
N THR A 128 -1.35 -1.94 10.50
CA THR A 128 -0.41 -2.72 9.69
C THR A 128 -0.12 -1.99 8.38
N LEU A 129 1.15 -1.82 8.04
CA LEU A 129 1.61 -1.33 6.74
C LEU A 129 2.38 -2.41 5.99
N ASP A 130 3.37 -3.00 6.65
CA ASP A 130 4.15 -4.10 6.07
C ASP A 130 3.40 -5.42 6.28
N PRO A 131 3.22 -6.27 5.24
CA PRO A 131 2.54 -7.54 5.40
C PRO A 131 3.32 -8.46 6.34
N THR A 132 2.60 -9.11 7.23
CA THR A 132 3.18 -10.10 8.13
C THR A 132 2.64 -11.47 7.78
N VAL A 133 3.54 -12.41 7.46
CA VAL A 133 3.17 -13.78 7.09
C VAL A 133 3.55 -14.75 8.20
N ARG A 134 2.65 -15.68 8.55
CA ARG A 134 2.87 -16.76 9.52
C ARG A 134 2.31 -18.08 9.00
N ALA A 135 2.99 -19.16 9.33
CA ALA A 135 2.46 -20.49 9.10
C ALA A 135 1.34 -20.78 10.10
N LEU A 136 0.25 -21.34 9.60
CA LEU A 136 -0.89 -21.79 10.37
C LEU A 136 -1.19 -23.25 10.00
N GLU A 137 -1.43 -24.09 10.99
CA GLU A 137 -1.87 -25.46 10.79
C GLU A 137 -3.37 -25.54 11.02
N LEU A 138 -4.11 -25.90 10.00
CA LEU A 138 -5.56 -26.08 10.07
C LEU A 138 -5.92 -27.40 10.80
N PRO A 139 -7.16 -27.52 11.33
CA PRO A 139 -7.57 -28.68 12.14
C PRO A 139 -7.37 -30.05 11.50
N ARG A 140 -7.24 -30.12 10.16
CA ARG A 140 -6.98 -31.37 9.41
C ARG A 140 -5.51 -31.59 9.10
N GLY A 141 -4.59 -30.83 9.71
CA GLY A 141 -3.15 -30.93 9.49
C GLY A 141 -2.64 -30.24 8.22
N THR A 142 -3.50 -29.57 7.48
CA THR A 142 -3.09 -28.78 6.30
C THR A 142 -2.36 -27.53 6.76
N LYS A 143 -1.13 -27.35 6.28
CA LYS A 143 -0.37 -26.11 6.54
C LYS A 143 -0.69 -25.07 5.49
N VAL A 144 -0.93 -23.84 5.96
CA VAL A 144 -1.16 -22.65 5.13
C VAL A 144 -0.29 -21.51 5.62
N LEU A 145 -0.05 -20.52 4.76
CA LEU A 145 0.54 -19.25 5.14
C LEU A 145 -0.58 -18.23 5.25
N LEU A 146 -0.75 -17.63 6.43
CA LEU A 146 -1.67 -16.54 6.65
C LEU A 146 -0.91 -15.21 6.61
N SER A 147 -1.41 -14.26 5.82
CA SER A 147 -0.84 -12.92 5.66
C SER A 147 -1.80 -11.88 6.22
N ASP A 148 -1.32 -11.04 7.16
CA ASP A 148 -1.98 -9.81 7.56
C ASP A 148 -1.54 -8.70 6.61
N THR A 149 -2.47 -7.95 6.06
CA THR A 149 -2.22 -6.92 5.05
C THR A 149 -2.63 -5.53 5.52
N VAL A 150 -2.22 -4.51 4.76
CA VAL A 150 -2.67 -3.14 4.97
C VAL A 150 -4.19 -3.04 4.82
N GLY A 151 -4.84 -2.26 5.68
CA GLY A 151 -6.27 -1.97 5.55
C GLY A 151 -6.55 -0.97 4.41
N PHE A 152 -7.66 -1.16 3.73
CA PHE A 152 -8.14 -0.25 2.69
C PHE A 152 -8.83 0.98 3.30
N ILE A 153 -8.95 2.01 2.52
CA ILE A 153 -9.71 3.24 2.85
C ILE A 153 -10.47 3.71 1.62
N THR A 154 -11.53 4.46 1.88
CA THR A 154 -12.25 5.20 0.83
C THR A 154 -11.32 6.16 0.10
N ASP A 155 -11.44 6.24 -1.21
CA ASP A 155 -10.66 7.16 -2.06
C ASP A 155 -9.14 7.05 -1.82
N LEU A 156 -8.60 5.83 -1.82
CA LEU A 156 -7.15 5.64 -1.71
C LEU A 156 -6.46 6.36 -2.87
N PRO A 157 -5.63 7.39 -2.60
CA PRO A 157 -4.96 8.12 -3.68
C PRO A 157 -4.11 7.19 -4.54
N THR A 158 -4.22 7.32 -5.87
CA THR A 158 -3.49 6.49 -6.85
C THR A 158 -1.98 6.47 -6.61
N GLU A 159 -1.42 7.60 -6.11
CA GLU A 159 0.00 7.67 -5.73
C GLU A 159 0.33 6.75 -4.55
N LEU A 160 -0.62 6.55 -3.62
CA LEU A 160 -0.46 5.63 -2.50
C LEU A 160 -0.59 4.18 -2.95
N ILE A 161 -1.54 3.86 -3.84
CA ILE A 161 -1.67 2.52 -4.43
C ILE A 161 -0.37 2.13 -5.13
N ALA A 162 0.19 3.02 -5.95
CA ALA A 162 1.48 2.80 -6.60
C ALA A 162 2.63 2.58 -5.60
N ALA A 163 2.62 3.28 -4.46
CA ALA A 163 3.60 3.12 -3.40
C ALA A 163 3.43 1.80 -2.64
N PHE A 164 2.18 1.35 -2.42
CA PHE A 164 1.85 0.11 -1.69
C PHE A 164 1.72 -1.12 -2.60
N ARG A 165 1.93 -0.97 -3.89
CA ARG A 165 1.80 -2.05 -4.85
C ARG A 165 2.52 -3.33 -4.42
N ALA A 166 3.69 -3.21 -3.79
CA ALA A 166 4.43 -4.37 -3.28
C ALA A 166 3.77 -5.04 -2.07
N THR A 167 3.10 -4.27 -1.21
CA THR A 167 2.33 -4.79 -0.07
C THR A 167 1.04 -5.45 -0.55
N LEU A 168 0.44 -4.88 -1.59
CA LEU A 168 -0.76 -5.38 -2.23
C LEU A 168 -0.47 -6.57 -3.20
N GLU A 169 0.79 -6.76 -3.63
CA GLU A 169 1.20 -7.97 -4.36
C GLU A 169 0.94 -9.26 -3.55
N GLU A 170 1.06 -9.22 -2.22
CA GLU A 170 0.74 -10.37 -1.37
C GLU A 170 -0.75 -10.73 -1.45
N VAL A 171 -1.64 -9.73 -1.59
CA VAL A 171 -3.08 -9.94 -1.79
C VAL A 171 -3.34 -10.56 -3.16
N ARG A 172 -2.73 -10.01 -4.20
CA ARG A 172 -2.90 -10.42 -5.59
C ARG A 172 -2.45 -11.86 -5.86
N GLU A 173 -1.43 -12.31 -5.12
CA GLU A 173 -0.82 -13.62 -5.31
C GLU A 173 -1.29 -14.66 -4.27
N ALA A 174 -2.23 -14.31 -3.40
CA ALA A 174 -2.82 -15.24 -2.45
C ALA A 174 -3.76 -16.23 -3.18
N ASP A 175 -3.78 -17.47 -2.73
CA ASP A 175 -4.67 -18.52 -3.24
C ASP A 175 -6.12 -18.31 -2.76
N LEU A 176 -6.27 -17.61 -1.61
CA LEU A 176 -7.56 -17.31 -1.01
C LEU A 176 -7.50 -15.96 -0.31
N LEU A 177 -8.53 -15.15 -0.49
CA LEU A 177 -8.78 -13.94 0.29
C LEU A 177 -9.81 -14.21 1.38
N ILE A 178 -9.55 -13.70 2.58
CA ILE A 178 -10.56 -13.60 3.64
C ILE A 178 -10.88 -12.11 3.80
N HIS A 179 -12.09 -11.74 3.39
CA HIS A 179 -12.59 -10.38 3.53
C HIS A 179 -13.14 -10.17 4.94
N VAL A 180 -12.45 -9.38 5.73
CA VAL A 180 -12.81 -9.10 7.12
C VAL A 180 -13.64 -7.84 7.18
N ILE A 181 -14.91 -8.00 7.53
CA ILE A 181 -15.92 -6.95 7.55
C ILE A 181 -16.33 -6.67 9.00
N ASP A 182 -16.42 -5.40 9.38
CA ASP A 182 -17.00 -5.01 10.66
C ASP A 182 -18.53 -5.02 10.58
N ALA A 183 -19.15 -6.05 11.18
CA ALA A 183 -20.59 -6.21 11.20
C ALA A 183 -21.32 -5.10 11.97
N SER A 184 -20.62 -4.33 12.81
CA SER A 184 -21.17 -3.21 13.61
C SER A 184 -21.11 -1.86 12.88
N ASP A 185 -20.41 -1.78 11.76
CA ASP A 185 -20.31 -0.53 10.98
C ASP A 185 -21.65 -0.20 10.33
N SER A 186 -22.13 1.02 10.56
CA SER A 186 -23.38 1.53 10.00
C SER A 186 -23.31 1.71 8.46
N ASP A 187 -22.11 1.84 7.90
CA ASP A 187 -21.85 1.97 6.45
C ASP A 187 -21.16 0.72 5.88
N ARG A 188 -21.51 -0.45 6.42
CA ARG A 188 -20.90 -1.72 6.03
C ARG A 188 -20.90 -1.96 4.51
N ASP A 189 -22.05 -1.75 3.87
CA ASP A 189 -22.20 -2.04 2.43
C ASP A 189 -21.38 -1.05 1.57
N GLY A 190 -21.25 0.21 2.01
CA GLY A 190 -20.37 1.19 1.39
C GLY A 190 -18.89 0.79 1.51
N ARG A 191 -18.47 0.30 2.68
CA ARG A 191 -17.11 -0.20 2.92
C ARG A 191 -16.77 -1.42 2.08
N ILE A 192 -17.70 -2.34 1.92
CA ILE A 192 -17.54 -3.51 1.03
C ILE A 192 -17.28 -3.03 -0.40
N GLY A 193 -18.09 -2.07 -0.90
CA GLY A 193 -17.90 -1.51 -2.25
C GLY A 193 -16.56 -0.79 -2.42
N ASP A 194 -16.08 -0.07 -1.40
CA ASP A 194 -14.75 0.54 -1.41
C ASP A 194 -13.64 -0.51 -1.49
N ASP A 195 -13.75 -1.57 -0.69
CA ASP A 195 -12.78 -2.68 -0.65
C ASP A 195 -12.72 -3.41 -1.99
N GLU A 196 -13.88 -3.71 -2.61
CA GLU A 196 -13.97 -4.33 -3.94
C GLU A 196 -13.34 -3.43 -5.02
N SER A 197 -13.58 -2.12 -4.93
CA SER A 197 -12.97 -1.15 -5.86
C SER A 197 -11.44 -1.17 -5.78
N VAL A 198 -10.88 -1.23 -4.57
CA VAL A 198 -9.43 -1.34 -4.36
C VAL A 198 -8.89 -2.68 -4.87
N LEU A 199 -9.61 -3.78 -4.60
CA LEU A 199 -9.23 -5.11 -5.10
C LEU A 199 -9.18 -5.14 -6.62
N ASN A 200 -10.18 -4.56 -7.30
CA ASN A 200 -10.22 -4.46 -8.76
C ASN A 200 -9.07 -3.61 -9.31
N GLU A 201 -8.72 -2.50 -8.66
CA GLU A 201 -7.61 -1.64 -9.10
C GLU A 201 -6.24 -2.33 -9.02
N ILE A 202 -6.09 -3.29 -8.10
CA ILE A 202 -4.88 -4.10 -7.97
C ILE A 202 -4.94 -5.42 -8.73
N GLU A 203 -5.98 -5.66 -9.52
CA GLU A 203 -6.21 -6.90 -10.25
C GLU A 203 -6.30 -8.13 -9.31
N ALA A 204 -7.06 -8.04 -8.24
CA ALA A 204 -7.29 -9.09 -7.25
C ALA A 204 -8.78 -9.28 -7.00
N GLY A 205 -9.14 -10.38 -6.31
CA GLY A 205 -10.50 -10.69 -5.91
C GLY A 205 -11.31 -11.49 -6.95
N PRO A 206 -12.63 -11.65 -6.71
CA PRO A 206 -13.49 -12.54 -7.49
C PRO A 206 -13.60 -12.19 -8.97
N GLU A 207 -13.50 -10.91 -9.33
CA GLU A 207 -13.54 -10.47 -10.74
C GLU A 207 -12.27 -10.87 -11.52
N HIS A 208 -11.21 -11.28 -10.79
CA HIS A 208 -9.93 -11.73 -11.34
C HIS A 208 -9.64 -13.21 -11.05
N ASP A 209 -10.69 -14.04 -10.98
CA ASP A 209 -10.63 -15.49 -10.74
C ASP A 209 -10.01 -15.90 -9.39
N GLN A 210 -9.88 -14.97 -8.45
CA GLN A 210 -9.36 -15.24 -7.12
C GLN A 210 -10.49 -15.55 -6.14
N ARG A 211 -10.36 -16.63 -5.38
CA ARG A 211 -11.37 -17.01 -4.38
C ARG A 211 -11.37 -16.05 -3.21
N MET A 212 -12.56 -15.62 -2.79
CA MET A 212 -12.77 -14.80 -1.62
C MET A 212 -13.89 -15.35 -0.75
N ILE A 213 -13.76 -15.27 0.56
CA ILE A 213 -14.78 -15.57 1.56
C ILE A 213 -14.91 -14.40 2.52
N GLU A 214 -16.12 -14.16 3.03
CA GLU A 214 -16.45 -13.13 4.01
C GLU A 214 -16.69 -13.74 5.40
#